data_7501ad0c6d69917a2407e4d3710ee343
#
_entry.id   7501ad0c6d69917a2407e4d3710ee343
#
_cell.length_a   1.000
_cell.length_b   1.000
_cell.length_c   1.000
_cell.angle_alpha   90.00
_cell.angle_beta   90.00
_cell.angle_gamma   90.00
#
_symmetry.space_group_name_H-M   'P 1'
#
loop_
_entity.id
_entity.type
_entity.pdbx_description
1 polymer ?
#
loop_
_entity_poly.entity_id
_entity_poly.type
_entity_poly.pdbx_seq_one_letter_code
_entity_poly.pdbx_strand_id
1 'polypeptide(L)'
;MTYFKLYLTKTIYILPQIIKIMTDKMLKFVKIGQQTPPKREVGKRKKDFNEIYDEFISDKAKEQSSRCSQCGVPFCQVHCPLSNNIPDWLKLTAEGRLKEAYELSQSTNNMPEVCGRICPQDRLCEGNCVIEQSGHGTVTIG
;
A
#
# COMPACT_ATOMS: atom_id res chain seq x y z
N MET A 1 34.62 -21.55 -26.56
CA MET A 1 33.63 -22.32 -25.82
C MET A 1 33.55 -22.03 -24.31
N THR A 2 34.47 -21.30 -23.73
CA THR A 2 34.58 -21.05 -22.27
C THR A 2 33.71 -19.86 -21.79
N TYR A 3 33.49 -18.85 -22.61
CA TYR A 3 32.69 -17.64 -22.20
C TYR A 3 31.18 -17.91 -22.05
N PHE A 4 30.61 -18.78 -22.86
CA PHE A 4 29.18 -19.11 -22.81
C PHE A 4 28.81 -19.89 -21.53
N LYS A 5 29.71 -20.69 -21.02
CA LYS A 5 29.50 -21.47 -19.79
C LYS A 5 29.51 -20.58 -18.52
N LEU A 6 30.29 -19.49 -18.54
CA LEU A 6 30.36 -18.56 -17.41
C LEU A 6 29.10 -17.66 -17.30
N TYR A 7 28.48 -17.32 -18.44
CA TYR A 7 27.22 -16.55 -18.45
C TYR A 7 26.05 -17.37 -17.94
N LEU A 8 25.93 -18.63 -18.35
CA LEU A 8 24.87 -19.53 -17.90
C LEU A 8 24.93 -19.79 -16.40
N THR A 9 26.10 -20.00 -15.83
CA THR A 9 26.23 -20.25 -14.38
C THR A 9 25.90 -19.03 -13.54
N LYS A 10 26.29 -17.82 -13.92
CA LYS A 10 25.91 -16.59 -13.21
C LYS A 10 24.40 -16.31 -13.29
N THR A 11 23.79 -16.56 -14.43
CA THR A 11 22.34 -16.33 -14.62
C THR A 11 21.52 -17.31 -13.78
N ILE A 12 21.93 -18.57 -13.66
CA ILE A 12 21.26 -19.60 -12.85
C ILE A 12 21.33 -19.26 -11.34
N TYR A 13 22.39 -18.64 -10.86
CA TYR A 13 22.51 -18.22 -9.45
C TYR A 13 21.77 -16.92 -9.12
N ILE A 14 21.63 -16.01 -10.08
CA ILE A 14 20.99 -14.72 -9.87
C ILE A 14 19.45 -14.82 -9.96
N LEU A 15 18.92 -15.64 -10.85
CA LEU A 15 17.47 -15.80 -11.04
C LEU A 15 16.72 -16.21 -9.75
N PRO A 16 17.14 -17.22 -8.99
CA PRO A 16 16.47 -17.60 -7.75
C PRO A 16 16.47 -16.48 -6.69
N GLN A 17 17.55 -15.70 -6.63
CA GLN A 17 17.65 -14.59 -5.68
C GLN A 17 16.71 -13.43 -6.08
N ILE A 18 16.62 -13.11 -7.38
CA ILE A 18 15.69 -12.10 -7.89
C ILE A 18 14.25 -12.54 -7.65
N ILE A 19 13.90 -13.79 -7.95
CA ILE A 19 12.57 -14.35 -7.71
C ILE A 19 12.23 -14.29 -6.22
N LYS A 20 13.16 -14.65 -5.34
CA LYS A 20 12.96 -14.57 -3.89
C LYS A 20 12.73 -13.15 -3.40
N ILE A 21 13.49 -12.17 -3.92
CA ILE A 21 13.33 -10.75 -3.57
C ILE A 21 11.98 -10.23 -4.06
N MET A 22 11.54 -10.61 -5.25
CA MET A 22 10.24 -10.20 -5.79
C MET A 22 9.08 -10.82 -5.01
N THR A 23 9.14 -12.11 -4.71
CA THR A 23 8.11 -12.80 -3.92
C THR A 23 8.04 -12.26 -2.49
N ASP A 24 9.16 -11.96 -1.85
CA ASP A 24 9.18 -11.36 -0.52
C ASP A 24 8.55 -9.94 -0.51
N LYS A 25 8.67 -9.18 -1.60
CA LYS A 25 8.00 -7.87 -1.72
C LYS A 25 6.48 -8.00 -1.86
N MET A 26 6.01 -8.92 -2.69
CA MET A 26 4.59 -9.10 -2.97
C MET A 26 3.81 -9.78 -1.83
N LEU A 27 4.48 -10.49 -0.93
CA LEU A 27 3.89 -11.26 0.16
C LEU A 27 4.15 -10.66 1.55
N LYS A 28 4.50 -9.38 1.63
CA LYS A 28 4.75 -8.72 2.92
C LYS A 28 3.52 -8.75 3.84
N PHE A 29 2.33 -8.69 3.27
CA PHE A 29 1.08 -8.74 4.04
C PHE A 29 0.91 -10.03 4.85
N VAL A 30 1.57 -11.13 4.49
CA VAL A 30 1.58 -12.38 5.26
C VAL A 30 2.35 -12.23 6.57
N LYS A 31 3.39 -11.39 6.57
CA LYS A 31 4.29 -11.18 7.71
C LYS A 31 3.93 -9.94 8.53
N ILE A 32 3.31 -8.96 7.91
CA ILE A 32 2.96 -7.67 8.51
C ILE A 32 1.45 -7.59 8.61
N GLY A 33 0.91 -7.57 9.84
CA GLY A 33 -0.51 -7.39 10.08
C GLY A 33 -0.99 -5.97 9.72
N GLN A 34 -2.28 -5.84 9.40
CA GLN A 34 -2.92 -4.55 9.20
C GLN A 34 -2.87 -3.71 10.47
N GLN A 35 -2.55 -2.43 10.33
CA GLN A 35 -2.60 -1.44 11.39
C GLN A 35 -3.21 -0.15 10.86
N THR A 36 -3.98 0.50 11.71
CA THR A 36 -4.56 1.82 11.45
C THR A 36 -3.90 2.85 12.39
N PRO A 37 -3.92 4.15 12.05
CA PRO A 37 -3.48 5.18 12.97
C PRO A 37 -4.24 5.09 14.30
N PRO A 38 -3.57 5.26 15.45
CA PRO A 38 -4.25 5.27 16.74
C PRO A 38 -5.20 6.46 16.83
N LYS A 39 -6.29 6.29 17.56
CA LYS A 39 -7.21 7.41 17.83
C LYS A 39 -6.68 8.23 19.01
N ARG A 40 -6.73 9.55 18.89
CA ARG A 40 -6.45 10.49 19.99
C ARG A 40 -7.35 10.18 21.19
N GLU A 41 -6.85 10.47 22.38
CA GLU A 41 -7.57 10.27 23.64
C GLU A 41 -8.95 10.97 23.63
N VAL A 42 -9.98 10.27 24.11
CA VAL A 42 -11.36 10.75 24.12
C VAL A 42 -11.50 12.10 24.84
N GLY A 43 -10.80 12.28 25.97
CA GLY A 43 -10.83 13.52 26.74
C GLY A 43 -10.33 14.74 25.97
N LYS A 44 -9.36 14.56 25.05
CA LYS A 44 -8.84 15.61 24.17
C LYS A 44 -9.81 15.87 23.02
N ARG A 45 -10.31 14.82 22.36
CA ARG A 45 -11.23 14.93 21.23
C ARG A 45 -12.55 15.63 21.54
N LYS A 46 -13.01 15.57 22.80
CA LYS A 46 -14.22 16.28 23.24
C LYS A 46 -14.04 17.80 23.37
N LYS A 47 -12.81 18.28 23.39
CA LYS A 47 -12.46 19.69 23.66
C LYS A 47 -12.08 20.48 22.39
N ASP A 48 -11.89 19.81 21.29
CA ASP A 48 -11.46 20.43 20.04
C ASP A 48 -12.14 19.79 18.82
N PHE A 49 -11.96 20.39 17.64
CA PHE A 49 -12.41 19.91 16.35
C PHE A 49 -11.25 19.41 15.47
N ASN A 50 -10.11 19.09 16.09
CA ASN A 50 -8.96 18.59 15.38
C ASN A 50 -9.16 17.13 14.92
N GLU A 51 -8.26 16.63 14.07
CA GLU A 51 -8.26 15.26 13.57
C GLU A 51 -8.46 14.23 14.70
N ILE A 52 -9.26 13.23 14.45
CA ILE A 52 -9.58 12.17 15.42
C ILE A 52 -8.40 11.23 15.62
N TYR A 53 -7.66 10.98 14.56
CA TYR A 53 -6.51 10.08 14.55
C TYR A 53 -5.22 10.82 14.85
N ASP A 54 -4.28 10.15 15.52
CA ASP A 54 -2.91 10.61 15.59
C ASP A 54 -2.19 10.41 14.25
N GLU A 55 -1.11 11.15 14.04
CA GLU A 55 -0.32 11.01 12.83
C GLU A 55 0.26 9.59 12.69
N PHE A 56 0.16 9.06 11.50
CA PHE A 56 0.88 7.86 11.13
C PHE A 56 2.35 8.23 10.91
N ILE A 57 3.24 7.81 11.81
CA ILE A 57 4.67 8.03 11.67
C ILE A 57 5.13 7.53 10.29
N SER A 58 5.94 8.32 9.59
CA SER A 58 6.37 8.06 8.20
C SER A 58 6.83 6.62 7.96
N ASP A 59 7.61 6.04 8.88
CA ASP A 59 8.08 4.66 8.73
C ASP A 59 6.95 3.64 8.85
N LYS A 60 5.93 3.94 9.65
CA LYS A 60 4.74 3.11 9.77
C LYS A 60 3.88 3.18 8.51
N ALA A 61 3.73 4.36 7.93
CA ALA A 61 3.06 4.54 6.65
C ALA A 61 3.75 3.74 5.53
N LYS A 62 5.08 3.79 5.47
CA LYS A 62 5.88 2.96 4.54
C LYS A 62 5.67 1.46 4.77
N GLU A 63 5.70 1.03 6.03
CA GLU A 63 5.48 -0.38 6.39
C GLU A 63 4.09 -0.85 5.95
N GLN A 64 3.03 -0.11 6.31
CA GLN A 64 1.66 -0.47 5.97
C GLN A 64 1.39 -0.40 4.46
N SER A 65 1.88 0.61 3.76
CA SER A 65 1.80 0.70 2.31
C SER A 65 2.53 -0.45 1.60
N SER A 66 3.63 -0.94 2.19
CA SER A 66 4.38 -2.08 1.65
C SER A 66 3.64 -3.42 1.70
N ARG A 67 2.51 -3.49 2.40
CA ARG A 67 1.62 -4.66 2.39
C ARG A 67 0.92 -4.86 1.05
N CYS A 68 0.83 -3.80 0.21
CA CYS A 68 0.22 -3.90 -1.10
C CYS A 68 0.98 -4.89 -1.99
N SER A 69 0.27 -5.92 -2.49
CA SER A 69 0.84 -6.95 -3.36
C SER A 69 0.95 -6.55 -4.83
N GLN A 70 0.62 -5.30 -5.18
CA GLN A 70 0.71 -4.79 -6.56
C GLN A 70 -0.01 -5.69 -7.58
N CYS A 71 -1.29 -5.93 -7.34
CA CYS A 71 -2.11 -6.84 -8.14
C CYS A 71 -2.16 -6.44 -9.61
N GLY A 72 -2.06 -7.41 -10.53
CA GLY A 72 -2.21 -7.18 -11.97
C GLY A 72 -3.62 -6.70 -12.36
N VAL A 73 -4.65 -7.07 -11.59
CA VAL A 73 -6.00 -6.49 -11.65
C VAL A 73 -6.29 -5.84 -10.29
N PRO A 74 -6.13 -4.53 -10.16
CA PRO A 74 -6.29 -3.83 -8.88
C PRO A 74 -7.77 -3.57 -8.57
N PHE A 75 -8.44 -4.49 -7.91
CA PHE A 75 -9.85 -4.34 -7.52
C PHE A 75 -10.10 -3.10 -6.66
N CYS A 76 -9.15 -2.69 -5.83
CA CYS A 76 -9.22 -1.43 -5.08
C CYS A 76 -9.38 -0.21 -6.02
N GLN A 77 -8.70 -0.18 -7.15
CA GLN A 77 -8.84 0.87 -8.16
C GLN A 77 -10.14 0.73 -8.94
N VAL A 78 -10.49 -0.50 -9.33
CA VAL A 78 -11.72 -0.78 -10.11
C VAL A 78 -12.98 -0.38 -9.34
N HIS A 79 -13.01 -0.58 -8.02
CA HIS A 79 -14.14 -0.22 -7.16
C HIS A 79 -14.05 1.21 -6.63
N CYS A 80 -13.00 1.95 -6.92
CA CYS A 80 -12.93 3.36 -6.62
C CYS A 80 -13.76 4.15 -7.64
N PRO A 81 -14.77 4.96 -7.24
CA PRO A 81 -15.57 5.76 -8.17
C PRO A 81 -14.74 6.73 -9.02
N LEU A 82 -13.57 7.12 -8.53
CA LEU A 82 -12.62 8.01 -9.22
C LEU A 82 -11.54 7.22 -9.99
N SER A 83 -11.57 5.89 -9.97
CA SER A 83 -10.54 5.04 -10.55
C SER A 83 -9.12 5.44 -10.12
N ASN A 84 -8.98 5.83 -8.85
CA ASN A 84 -7.71 6.33 -8.32
C ASN A 84 -6.61 5.26 -8.37
N ASN A 85 -5.40 5.66 -8.70
CA ASN A 85 -4.26 4.79 -8.98
C ASN A 85 -3.61 4.27 -7.68
N ILE A 86 -4.44 3.60 -6.86
CA ILE A 86 -4.12 3.20 -5.48
C ILE A 86 -2.86 2.34 -5.38
N PRO A 87 -2.65 1.27 -6.18
CA PRO A 87 -1.47 0.43 -6.03
C PRO A 87 -0.16 1.19 -6.24
N ASP A 88 -0.14 2.10 -7.20
CA ASP A 88 1.08 2.80 -7.56
C ASP A 88 1.48 3.85 -6.53
N TRP A 89 0.54 4.65 -5.99
CA TRP A 89 0.91 5.58 -4.92
C TRP A 89 1.22 4.85 -3.60
N LEU A 90 0.61 3.71 -3.31
CA LEU A 90 1.01 2.85 -2.18
C LEU A 90 2.45 2.35 -2.34
N LYS A 91 2.84 1.95 -3.55
CA LYS A 91 4.23 1.57 -3.85
C LYS A 91 5.19 2.73 -3.64
N LEU A 92 4.87 3.90 -4.16
CA LEU A 92 5.69 5.11 -3.99
C LEU A 92 5.82 5.49 -2.51
N THR A 93 4.73 5.37 -1.75
CA THR A 93 4.74 5.60 -0.30
C THR A 93 5.66 4.59 0.41
N ALA A 94 5.57 3.31 0.07
CA ALA A 94 6.42 2.27 0.62
C ALA A 94 7.91 2.48 0.30
N GLU A 95 8.21 3.09 -0.85
CA GLU A 95 9.55 3.46 -1.27
C GLU A 95 10.03 4.79 -0.65
N GLY A 96 9.17 5.52 0.07
CA GLY A 96 9.48 6.82 0.67
C GLY A 96 9.45 8.00 -0.32
N ARG A 97 8.93 7.80 -1.53
CA ARG A 97 8.77 8.80 -2.59
C ARG A 97 7.46 9.56 -2.41
N LEU A 98 7.31 10.24 -1.27
CA LEU A 98 6.05 10.83 -0.83
C LEU A 98 5.51 11.91 -1.76
N LYS A 99 6.40 12.74 -2.35
CA LYS A 99 5.98 13.76 -3.31
C LYS A 99 5.31 13.15 -4.54
N GLU A 100 5.92 12.13 -5.11
CA GLU A 100 5.38 11.45 -6.29
C GLU A 100 4.10 10.66 -5.95
N ALA A 101 4.04 10.05 -4.76
CA ALA A 101 2.82 9.40 -4.27
C ALA A 101 1.66 10.40 -4.18
N TYR A 102 1.90 11.60 -3.65
CA TYR A 102 0.93 12.69 -3.57
C TYR A 102 0.47 13.13 -4.96
N GLU A 103 1.39 13.46 -5.85
CA GLU A 103 1.07 13.88 -7.23
C GLU A 103 0.23 12.81 -7.94
N LEU A 104 0.56 11.54 -7.76
CA LEU A 104 -0.17 10.45 -8.37
C LEU A 104 -1.57 10.26 -7.76
N SER A 105 -1.71 10.36 -6.43
CA SER A 105 -3.01 10.27 -5.76
C SER A 105 -3.96 11.38 -6.18
N GLN A 106 -3.43 12.56 -6.49
CA GLN A 106 -4.19 13.71 -6.98
C GLN A 106 -4.49 13.69 -8.47
N SER A 107 -3.88 12.81 -9.25
CA SER A 107 -4.06 12.78 -10.71
C SER A 107 -5.52 12.54 -11.14
N THR A 108 -6.30 11.85 -10.32
CA THR A 108 -7.73 11.57 -10.56
C THR A 108 -8.64 12.09 -9.44
N ASN A 109 -8.08 12.73 -8.42
CA ASN A 109 -8.82 13.16 -7.23
C ASN A 109 -8.21 14.43 -6.64
N ASN A 110 -8.93 15.54 -6.70
CA ASN A 110 -8.46 16.84 -6.18
C ASN A 110 -8.45 16.92 -4.65
N MET A 111 -9.09 15.99 -3.95
CA MET A 111 -9.29 16.05 -2.49
C MET A 111 -9.13 14.64 -1.87
N PRO A 112 -7.96 13.99 -2.01
CA PRO A 112 -7.74 12.64 -1.50
C PRO A 112 -7.92 12.55 0.02
N GLU A 113 -7.59 13.60 0.77
CA GLU A 113 -7.78 13.70 2.22
C GLU A 113 -9.26 13.64 2.63
N VAL A 114 -10.16 14.13 1.81
CA VAL A 114 -11.62 14.03 2.06
C VAL A 114 -12.08 12.60 1.79
N CYS A 115 -11.65 12.02 0.69
CA CYS A 115 -11.97 10.62 0.36
C CYS A 115 -11.47 9.67 1.44
N GLY A 116 -10.29 9.89 1.99
CA GLY A 116 -9.73 9.09 3.09
C GLY A 116 -10.55 9.14 4.38
N ARG A 117 -11.49 10.10 4.54
CA ARG A 117 -12.32 10.25 5.74
C ARG A 117 -13.79 9.94 5.53
N ILE A 118 -14.33 10.15 4.33
CA ILE A 118 -15.77 10.09 4.06
C ILE A 118 -16.17 8.85 3.26
N CYS A 119 -15.30 8.34 2.40
CA CYS A 119 -15.61 7.17 1.59
C CYS A 119 -15.88 5.94 2.46
N PRO A 120 -16.88 5.12 2.10
CA PRO A 120 -17.09 3.81 2.72
C PRO A 120 -16.05 2.81 2.16
N GLN A 121 -14.79 2.93 2.62
CA GLN A 121 -13.67 2.13 2.11
C GLN A 121 -13.90 0.63 2.24
N ASP A 122 -14.60 0.22 3.31
CA ASP A 122 -15.03 -1.15 3.56
C ASP A 122 -15.90 -1.77 2.45
N ARG A 123 -16.55 -0.93 1.65
CA ARG A 123 -17.38 -1.32 0.50
C ARG A 123 -16.73 -1.03 -0.85
N LEU A 124 -15.74 -0.17 -0.86
CA LEU A 124 -15.05 0.30 -2.07
C LEU A 124 -13.64 -0.32 -2.16
N CYS A 125 -12.60 0.51 -1.96
CA CYS A 125 -11.23 0.10 -2.19
C CYS A 125 -10.73 -0.97 -1.21
N GLU A 126 -10.92 -0.77 0.09
CA GLU A 126 -10.42 -1.69 1.11
C GLU A 126 -11.20 -3.00 1.14
N GLY A 127 -12.53 -2.95 1.11
CA GLY A 127 -13.37 -4.16 1.10
C GLY A 127 -13.20 -5.03 -0.15
N ASN A 128 -12.74 -4.46 -1.26
CA ASN A 128 -12.45 -5.19 -2.49
C ASN A 128 -10.95 -5.47 -2.67
N CYS A 129 -10.14 -5.26 -1.65
CA CYS A 129 -8.73 -5.60 -1.68
C CYS A 129 -8.54 -7.12 -1.76
N VAL A 130 -7.68 -7.60 -2.66
CA VAL A 130 -7.37 -9.03 -2.79
C VAL A 130 -6.83 -9.61 -1.49
N ILE A 131 -6.07 -8.83 -0.73
CA ILE A 131 -5.51 -9.24 0.56
C ILE A 131 -6.61 -9.44 1.60
N GLU A 132 -7.63 -8.57 1.60
CA GLU A 132 -8.83 -8.73 2.45
C GLU A 132 -9.53 -10.04 2.13
N GLN A 133 -9.77 -10.31 0.85
CA GLN A 133 -10.41 -11.55 0.40
C GLN A 133 -9.60 -12.81 0.76
N SER A 134 -8.30 -12.69 0.94
CA SER A 134 -7.43 -13.77 1.40
C SER A 134 -7.40 -13.97 2.92
N GLY A 135 -8.14 -13.14 3.68
CA GLY A 135 -8.23 -13.24 5.14
C GLY A 135 -7.05 -12.65 5.92
N HIS A 136 -6.20 -11.83 5.27
CA HIS A 136 -5.03 -11.20 5.91
C HIS A 136 -5.25 -9.75 6.33
N GLY A 137 -6.49 -9.26 6.22
CA GLY A 137 -6.82 -7.85 6.41
C GLY A 137 -6.33 -6.98 5.26
N THR A 138 -7.10 -5.97 4.92
CA THR A 138 -6.81 -5.08 3.79
C THR A 138 -5.50 -4.29 3.95
N VAL A 139 -5.05 -3.62 2.91
CA VAL A 139 -4.10 -2.52 3.03
C VAL A 139 -4.85 -1.30 3.56
N THR A 140 -4.29 -0.60 4.52
CA THR A 140 -4.84 0.69 4.99
C THR A 140 -4.69 1.73 3.88
N ILE A 141 -5.80 2.20 3.31
CA ILE A 141 -5.84 3.08 2.13
C ILE A 141 -6.40 4.45 2.53
N GLY A 142 -7.46 4.47 3.37
CA GLY A 142 -8.14 5.66 3.85
C GLY A 142 -7.43 6.46 4.93
#